data_d3991a628df2c97b4fff1bd3cb741085
#
_entry.id   d3991a628df2c97b4fff1bd3cb741085
#
_cell.length_a   1.000
_cell.length_b   1.000
_cell.length_c   1.000
_cell.angle_alpha   90.00
_cell.angle_beta   90.00
_cell.angle_gamma   90.00
#
_symmetry.space_group_name_H-M   'P 1'
#
loop_
_entity.id
_entity.type
_entity.pdbx_description
1 polymer ?
#
loop_
_entity_poly.entity_id
_entity_poly.type
_entity_poly.pdbx_seq_one_letter_code
_entity_poly.pdbx_strand_id
1 'polypeptide(L)'
;MHTRSRTHRQAVALCAALAASLFTIASPVFSENAVLLIGPVTPTEISGFAGTSFTLGMPQGAHGVYGLWSVERDDKPCYIASMTEDVNKYGDDSSAIKNLCGANPTSNEMKVEFGNVEFAQRTFVRALRVCMNNDNTRVKGLQIRGGEIDGNGNVSDLRAKYAESSDSSSSSGKSMLADLNAPIGLRRNCDNWKKWVECPQGRIATAITAHFGPESDPASLTGIALQCRMVSGTKS
;
A
#
# COMPACT_ATOMS: atom_id res chain seq x y z
N MET A 1 41.99 79.55 -23.22
CA MET A 1 42.79 80.21 -22.23
C MET A 1 42.99 79.26 -21.05
N HIS A 2 44.27 79.02 -20.74
CA HIS A 2 44.84 78.43 -19.52
C HIS A 2 44.47 76.97 -19.19
N THR A 3 45.32 76.05 -19.45
CA THR A 3 46.62 75.66 -18.92
C THR A 3 46.61 74.90 -17.55
N ARG A 4 47.27 73.73 -17.63
CA ARG A 4 48.05 73.06 -16.55
C ARG A 4 47.24 72.32 -15.47
N SER A 5 47.66 71.16 -14.93
CA SER A 5 48.99 70.57 -14.86
C SER A 5 48.84 69.19 -14.23
N ARG A 6 49.65 68.25 -14.76
CA ARG A 6 50.25 67.08 -14.17
C ARG A 6 50.12 66.88 -12.66
N THR A 7 49.88 65.65 -12.19
CA THR A 7 50.91 64.94 -11.43
C THR A 7 50.65 63.44 -11.36
N HIS A 8 51.67 62.71 -11.66
CA HIS A 8 51.85 61.28 -11.38
C HIS A 8 51.81 61.01 -9.90
N ARG A 9 51.20 59.91 -9.47
CA ARG A 9 51.77 59.07 -8.40
C ARG A 9 51.37 57.61 -8.63
N GLN A 10 52.40 56.81 -8.86
CA GLN A 10 52.41 55.35 -8.77
C GLN A 10 52.13 54.94 -7.33
N ALA A 11 51.34 53.97 -7.13
CA ALA A 11 51.29 53.19 -5.92
C ALA A 11 50.93 51.73 -6.25
N VAL A 12 51.93 50.99 -6.36
CA VAL A 12 52.21 49.62 -5.84
C VAL A 12 51.02 48.69 -5.74
N ALA A 13 51.03 47.70 -6.60
CA ALA A 13 50.26 46.49 -6.54
C ALA A 13 50.58 45.69 -5.28
N LEU A 14 49.56 45.36 -4.50
CA LEU A 14 49.65 44.28 -3.51
C LEU A 14 48.66 43.20 -3.95
N CYS A 15 49.15 42.15 -4.60
CA CYS A 15 48.46 40.90 -4.86
C CYS A 15 48.30 40.16 -3.57
N ALA A 16 47.13 40.24 -2.94
CA ALA A 16 46.75 39.31 -1.89
C ALA A 16 45.98 38.13 -2.56
N ALA A 17 46.70 37.04 -2.80
CA ALA A 17 46.10 35.80 -3.22
C ALA A 17 45.37 35.17 -2.05
N LEU A 18 44.06 35.34 -1.95
CA LEU A 18 43.17 34.58 -1.07
C LEU A 18 42.95 33.21 -1.70
N ALA A 19 43.70 32.24 -1.25
CA ALA A 19 43.41 30.83 -1.48
C ALA A 19 42.12 30.47 -0.72
N ALA A 20 40.98 30.55 -1.38
CA ALA A 20 39.72 30.00 -0.90
C ALA A 20 39.80 28.46 -0.97
N SER A 21 40.22 27.83 0.13
CA SER A 21 40.10 26.39 0.31
C SER A 21 38.63 26.01 0.33
N LEU A 22 38.12 25.54 -0.80
CA LEU A 22 36.81 24.89 -0.91
C LEU A 22 36.87 23.58 -0.14
N PHE A 23 36.56 23.63 1.15
CA PHE A 23 36.15 22.42 1.86
C PHE A 23 34.85 21.94 1.26
N THR A 24 34.92 21.03 0.30
CA THR A 24 33.79 20.19 -0.08
C THR A 24 33.49 19.29 1.11
N ILE A 25 32.55 19.71 1.93
CA ILE A 25 31.92 18.84 2.92
C ILE A 25 31.17 17.79 2.09
N ALA A 26 31.83 16.66 1.85
CA ALA A 26 31.13 15.49 1.34
C ALA A 26 30.11 15.12 2.43
N SER A 27 28.84 15.48 2.21
CA SER A 27 27.76 14.96 3.02
C SER A 27 27.84 13.43 2.95
N PRO A 28 27.84 12.73 4.10
CA PRO A 28 27.78 11.27 4.06
C PRO A 28 26.51 10.93 3.30
N VAL A 29 26.67 10.32 2.13
CA VAL A 29 25.58 9.66 1.44
C VAL A 29 25.24 8.48 2.34
N PHE A 30 24.23 8.64 3.19
CA PHE A 30 23.63 7.51 3.87
C PHE A 30 23.07 6.62 2.75
N SER A 31 23.77 5.54 2.47
CA SER A 31 23.25 4.46 1.65
C SER A 31 22.04 3.92 2.41
N GLU A 32 20.85 4.36 2.00
CA GLU A 32 19.61 3.82 2.54
C GLU A 32 19.58 2.35 2.15
N ASN A 33 19.57 1.45 3.12
CA ASN A 33 19.53 0.02 2.87
C ASN A 33 18.25 -0.28 2.06
N ALA A 34 18.43 -0.72 0.83
CA ALA A 34 17.30 -1.05 -0.03
C ALA A 34 16.63 -2.34 0.45
N VAL A 35 15.32 -2.33 0.47
CA VAL A 35 14.49 -3.50 0.72
C VAL A 35 14.21 -4.20 -0.61
N LEU A 36 14.41 -5.51 -0.67
CA LEU A 36 14.15 -6.32 -1.85
C LEU A 36 13.01 -7.31 -1.60
N LEU A 37 12.19 -7.49 -2.60
CA LEU A 37 11.24 -8.59 -2.67
C LEU A 37 11.87 -9.73 -3.46
N ILE A 38 12.19 -10.83 -2.77
CA ILE A 38 12.97 -11.93 -3.34
C ILE A 38 12.21 -13.25 -3.33
N GLY A 39 12.74 -14.22 -4.09
CA GLY A 39 12.22 -15.58 -4.15
C GLY A 39 10.90 -15.72 -4.92
N PRO A 40 10.37 -16.94 -4.96
CA PRO A 40 9.13 -17.23 -5.66
C PRO A 40 7.92 -16.64 -4.95
N VAL A 41 6.88 -16.35 -5.71
CA VAL A 41 5.55 -16.03 -5.20
C VAL A 41 4.96 -17.27 -4.52
N THR A 42 4.42 -17.10 -3.33
CA THR A 42 3.74 -18.16 -2.57
C THR A 42 2.29 -17.75 -2.35
N PRO A 43 1.31 -18.41 -2.96
CA PRO A 43 -0.10 -18.12 -2.71
C PRO A 43 -0.51 -18.61 -1.31
N THR A 44 -1.45 -17.90 -0.69
CA THR A 44 -2.17 -18.40 0.48
C THR A 44 -3.34 -19.29 0.05
N GLU A 45 -4.01 -19.87 1.03
CA GLU A 45 -5.36 -20.38 0.82
C GLU A 45 -6.33 -19.20 0.51
N ILE A 46 -7.57 -19.56 0.15
CA ILE A 46 -8.63 -18.58 -0.14
C ILE A 46 -9.39 -18.28 1.15
N SER A 47 -9.51 -17.01 1.50
CA SER A 47 -10.52 -16.57 2.45
C SER A 47 -11.82 -16.35 1.68
N GLY A 48 -12.86 -17.11 1.99
CA GLY A 48 -14.09 -17.19 1.21
C GLY A 48 -14.17 -18.44 0.34
N PHE A 49 -14.65 -18.29 -0.88
CA PHE A 49 -14.88 -19.38 -1.81
C PHE A 49 -14.17 -19.15 -3.15
N ALA A 50 -13.74 -20.26 -3.75
CA ALA A 50 -13.16 -20.26 -5.09
C ALA A 50 -14.21 -19.91 -6.17
N GLY A 51 -13.74 -19.34 -7.26
CA GLY A 51 -14.52 -18.99 -8.44
C GLY A 51 -13.60 -18.61 -9.59
N THR A 52 -14.12 -17.96 -10.61
CA THR A 52 -13.27 -17.38 -11.67
C THR A 52 -12.29 -16.40 -11.05
N SER A 53 -10.99 -16.62 -11.26
CA SER A 53 -9.95 -15.90 -10.55
C SER A 53 -9.21 -14.90 -11.41
N PHE A 54 -8.79 -13.79 -10.80
CA PHE A 54 -7.99 -12.72 -11.41
C PHE A 54 -6.90 -12.31 -10.43
N THR A 55 -5.65 -12.29 -10.89
CA THR A 55 -4.52 -11.79 -10.09
C THR A 55 -4.38 -10.28 -10.30
N LEU A 56 -4.35 -9.53 -9.21
CA LEU A 56 -4.31 -8.08 -9.17
C LEU A 56 -3.12 -7.60 -8.35
N GLY A 57 -2.24 -6.81 -8.95
CA GLY A 57 -0.99 -6.31 -8.40
C GLY A 57 0.21 -6.75 -9.22
N MET A 58 1.41 -6.62 -8.65
CA MET A 58 2.67 -6.94 -9.30
C MET A 58 3.39 -8.10 -8.60
N PRO A 59 3.00 -9.37 -8.82
CA PRO A 59 3.56 -10.50 -8.07
C PRO A 59 5.08 -10.58 -8.11
N GLN A 60 5.70 -10.13 -9.20
CA GLN A 60 7.16 -10.13 -9.41
C GLN A 60 7.80 -8.74 -9.28
N GLY A 61 7.02 -7.70 -9.01
CA GLY A 61 7.51 -6.33 -8.86
C GLY A 61 8.13 -6.03 -7.50
N ALA A 62 8.51 -4.77 -7.31
CA ALA A 62 9.00 -4.21 -6.04
C ALA A 62 7.87 -3.64 -5.16
N HIS A 63 6.61 -3.82 -5.54
CA HIS A 63 5.46 -3.26 -4.84
C HIS A 63 4.85 -4.25 -3.87
N GLY A 64 4.50 -3.74 -2.68
CA GLY A 64 3.68 -4.43 -1.69
C GLY A 64 2.23 -3.94 -1.71
N VAL A 65 1.29 -4.82 -1.39
CA VAL A 65 -0.11 -4.44 -1.21
C VAL A 65 -0.28 -3.74 0.14
N TYR A 66 -0.79 -2.50 0.12
CA TYR A 66 -1.11 -1.78 1.35
C TYR A 66 -2.61 -1.64 1.62
N GLY A 67 -3.43 -1.96 0.62
CA GLY A 67 -4.87 -1.86 0.79
C GLY A 67 -5.68 -2.56 -0.30
N LEU A 68 -6.98 -2.62 -0.06
CA LEU A 68 -7.98 -3.19 -0.94
C LEU A 68 -9.20 -2.26 -1.00
N TRP A 69 -9.78 -2.17 -2.18
CA TRP A 69 -10.99 -1.39 -2.42
C TRP A 69 -11.97 -2.19 -3.26
N SER A 70 -13.18 -2.36 -2.79
CA SER A 70 -14.25 -3.06 -3.50
C SER A 70 -15.51 -2.19 -3.58
N VAL A 71 -16.20 -2.26 -4.70
CA VAL A 71 -17.45 -1.52 -4.95
C VAL A 71 -18.53 -2.47 -5.44
N GLU A 72 -19.78 -2.17 -5.10
CA GLU A 72 -20.95 -2.98 -5.46
C GLU A 72 -21.80 -2.33 -6.53
N ARG A 73 -22.50 -3.19 -7.27
CA ARG A 73 -23.71 -2.86 -8.02
C ARG A 73 -24.80 -3.86 -7.63
N ASP A 74 -25.99 -3.39 -7.31
CA ASP A 74 -27.13 -4.23 -6.94
C ASP A 74 -26.82 -5.20 -5.79
N ASP A 75 -26.17 -4.69 -4.71
CA ASP A 75 -25.75 -5.47 -3.56
C ASP A 75 -24.72 -6.58 -3.86
N LYS A 76 -24.09 -6.55 -5.03
CA LYS A 76 -23.07 -7.50 -5.48
C LYS A 76 -21.72 -6.80 -5.62
N PRO A 77 -20.69 -7.18 -4.84
CA PRO A 77 -19.34 -6.65 -4.98
C PRO A 77 -18.71 -7.18 -6.27
N CYS A 78 -18.80 -6.40 -7.32
CA CYS A 78 -18.40 -6.73 -8.68
C CYS A 78 -17.11 -6.02 -9.14
N TYR A 79 -16.62 -5.10 -8.31
CA TYR A 79 -15.36 -4.38 -8.52
C TYR A 79 -14.42 -4.65 -7.36
N ILE A 80 -13.15 -4.87 -7.66
CA ILE A 80 -12.09 -4.90 -6.65
C ILE A 80 -10.81 -4.30 -7.21
N ALA A 81 -10.10 -3.55 -6.37
CA ALA A 81 -8.77 -3.06 -6.63
C ALA A 81 -7.81 -3.53 -5.53
N SER A 82 -6.60 -3.87 -5.93
CA SER A 82 -5.44 -4.00 -5.06
C SER A 82 -4.64 -2.71 -5.13
N MET A 83 -4.45 -2.04 -4.01
CA MET A 83 -3.65 -0.83 -3.90
C MET A 83 -2.24 -1.23 -3.48
N THR A 84 -1.25 -0.84 -4.29
CA THR A 84 0.15 -1.24 -4.11
C THR A 84 1.08 -0.03 -4.12
N GLU A 85 2.18 -0.12 -3.37
CA GLU A 85 3.22 0.91 -3.29
C GLU A 85 4.60 0.25 -3.36
N ASP A 86 5.59 0.93 -3.95
CA ASP A 86 6.97 0.47 -3.96
C ASP A 86 7.51 0.36 -2.53
N VAL A 87 8.14 -0.78 -2.19
CA VAL A 87 8.65 -1.03 -0.84
C VAL A 87 9.81 -0.12 -0.42
N ASN A 88 10.41 0.61 -1.36
CA ASN A 88 11.51 1.54 -1.11
C ASN A 88 11.14 3.00 -1.32
N LYS A 89 10.01 3.28 -2.00
CA LYS A 89 9.67 4.62 -2.43
C LYS A 89 8.25 5.00 -2.03
N TYR A 90 8.17 6.01 -1.17
CA TYR A 90 6.88 6.56 -0.76
C TYR A 90 6.21 7.32 -1.91
N GLY A 91 4.89 7.15 -2.06
CA GLY A 91 4.09 7.85 -3.05
C GLY A 91 4.23 7.32 -4.48
N ASP A 92 4.85 6.16 -4.66
CA ASP A 92 4.83 5.43 -5.94
C ASP A 92 3.69 4.42 -5.93
N ASP A 93 2.48 4.96 -5.82
CA ASP A 93 1.25 4.19 -5.70
C ASP A 93 0.76 3.69 -7.06
N SER A 94 0.28 2.47 -7.08
CA SER A 94 -0.45 1.93 -8.22
C SER A 94 -1.65 1.12 -7.78
N SER A 95 -2.59 0.90 -8.71
CA SER A 95 -3.77 0.09 -8.45
C SER A 95 -4.00 -0.88 -9.60
N ALA A 96 -4.15 -2.15 -9.27
CA ALA A 96 -4.59 -3.16 -10.21
C ALA A 96 -6.07 -3.46 -9.99
N ILE A 97 -6.87 -3.35 -11.03
CA ILE A 97 -8.33 -3.33 -10.95
C ILE A 97 -8.95 -4.48 -11.74
N LYS A 98 -9.99 -5.08 -11.16
CA LYS A 98 -10.94 -5.91 -11.89
C LYS A 98 -12.36 -5.36 -11.71
N ASN A 99 -12.95 -4.96 -12.81
CA ASN A 99 -14.33 -4.48 -12.87
C ASN A 99 -15.20 -5.47 -13.66
N LEU A 100 -16.15 -6.09 -12.98
CA LEU A 100 -17.16 -6.97 -13.55
C LEU A 100 -18.59 -6.39 -13.36
N CYS A 101 -18.67 -5.13 -12.97
CA CYS A 101 -19.97 -4.46 -12.76
C CYS A 101 -20.67 -4.06 -14.07
N GLY A 102 -19.97 -4.10 -15.19
CA GLY A 102 -20.46 -3.58 -16.47
C GLY A 102 -20.34 -2.06 -16.54
N ALA A 103 -21.34 -1.33 -16.09
CA ALA A 103 -21.27 0.12 -15.95
C ALA A 103 -20.44 0.54 -14.72
N ASN A 104 -20.06 1.83 -14.63
CA ASN A 104 -19.36 2.35 -13.46
C ASN A 104 -20.15 2.06 -12.18
N PRO A 105 -19.55 1.38 -11.20
CA PRO A 105 -20.21 1.12 -9.94
C PRO A 105 -20.46 2.44 -9.22
N THR A 106 -21.68 2.69 -8.80
CA THR A 106 -22.11 3.98 -8.23
C THR A 106 -22.49 3.90 -6.77
N SER A 107 -22.45 2.73 -6.15
CA SER A 107 -22.93 2.56 -4.79
C SER A 107 -22.01 1.70 -3.96
N ASN A 108 -21.99 2.03 -2.68
CA ASN A 108 -21.43 1.25 -1.58
C ASN A 108 -20.01 0.73 -1.78
N GLU A 109 -19.07 1.39 -1.18
CA GLU A 109 -17.65 1.03 -1.20
C GLU A 109 -17.24 0.28 0.08
N MET A 110 -16.33 -0.66 -0.08
CA MET A 110 -15.55 -1.26 1.01
C MET A 110 -14.09 -0.96 0.75
N LYS A 111 -13.50 -0.06 1.53
CA LYS A 111 -12.09 0.27 1.43
C LYS A 111 -11.40 -0.06 2.74
N VAL A 112 -10.28 -0.76 2.66
CA VAL A 112 -9.43 -1.08 3.80
C VAL A 112 -7.98 -0.86 3.39
N GLU A 113 -7.28 0.02 4.10
CA GLU A 113 -5.89 0.36 3.78
C GLU A 113 -5.10 0.72 5.03
N PHE A 114 -3.79 0.54 4.97
CA PHE A 114 -2.86 1.12 5.92
C PHE A 114 -2.56 2.54 5.43
N GLY A 115 -2.99 3.55 6.18
CA GLY A 115 -2.69 4.94 5.84
C GLY A 115 -1.17 5.14 5.88
N ASN A 116 -0.61 5.51 4.77
CA ASN A 116 0.78 5.94 4.69
C ASN A 116 0.84 7.35 5.26
N VAL A 117 1.30 7.49 6.50
CA VAL A 117 1.60 8.79 7.09
C VAL A 117 3.05 9.07 6.74
N GLU A 118 3.35 10.28 6.30
CA GLU A 118 4.60 10.77 5.71
C GLU A 118 5.90 10.40 6.45
N PHE A 119 5.80 9.87 7.66
CA PHE A 119 6.91 9.39 8.49
C PHE A 119 6.60 8.05 9.17
N ALA A 120 5.51 7.38 8.82
CA ALA A 120 5.17 6.11 9.42
C ALA A 120 5.82 4.97 8.64
N GLN A 121 6.23 3.99 9.40
CA GLN A 121 6.77 2.74 8.90
C GLN A 121 5.86 2.16 7.83
N ARG A 122 6.44 1.77 6.70
CA ARG A 122 5.73 1.17 5.58
C ARG A 122 5.04 -0.10 6.02
N THR A 123 3.74 -0.10 5.97
CA THR A 123 2.91 -1.23 6.40
C THR A 123 2.24 -1.87 5.20
N PHE A 124 2.52 -3.14 4.99
CA PHE A 124 1.98 -3.93 3.89
C PHE A 124 1.11 -5.08 4.39
N VAL A 125 0.16 -5.50 3.57
CA VAL A 125 -0.75 -6.60 3.91
C VAL A 125 0.04 -7.90 4.07
N ARG A 126 -0.20 -8.57 5.20
CA ARG A 126 0.32 -9.90 5.51
C ARG A 126 -0.78 -10.92 5.72
N ALA A 127 -1.92 -10.49 6.18
CA ALA A 127 -3.05 -11.39 6.35
C ALA A 127 -4.35 -10.70 5.93
N LEU A 128 -5.31 -11.51 5.55
CA LEU A 128 -6.63 -11.09 5.10
C LEU A 128 -7.68 -12.07 5.58
N ARG A 129 -8.87 -11.57 5.87
CA ARG A 129 -10.09 -12.37 5.89
C ARG A 129 -11.26 -11.59 5.26
N VAL A 130 -12.20 -12.33 4.73
CA VAL A 130 -13.44 -11.77 4.20
C VAL A 130 -14.60 -12.10 5.11
N CYS A 131 -15.61 -11.23 5.12
CA CYS A 131 -16.91 -11.49 5.70
C CYS A 131 -17.90 -11.75 4.57
N MET A 132 -18.64 -12.83 4.67
CA MET A 132 -19.66 -13.21 3.71
C MET A 132 -21.06 -12.79 4.19
N ASN A 133 -21.97 -12.64 3.25
CA ASN A 133 -23.40 -12.55 3.57
C ASN A 133 -23.91 -13.87 4.20
N ASN A 134 -25.12 -13.85 4.71
CA ASN A 134 -25.74 -15.02 5.38
C ASN A 134 -25.70 -16.29 4.51
N ASP A 135 -25.99 -16.14 3.22
CA ASP A 135 -26.03 -17.28 2.27
C ASP A 135 -24.64 -17.71 1.79
N ASN A 136 -23.58 -17.07 2.24
CA ASN A 136 -22.19 -17.32 1.82
C ASN A 136 -21.96 -17.19 0.30
N THR A 137 -22.71 -16.34 -0.39
CA THR A 137 -22.62 -16.21 -1.85
C THR A 137 -21.78 -15.04 -2.30
N ARG A 138 -21.50 -14.08 -1.39
CA ARG A 138 -20.75 -12.85 -1.73
C ARG A 138 -20.06 -12.22 -0.53
N VAL A 139 -18.95 -11.56 -0.80
CA VAL A 139 -18.17 -10.83 0.21
C VAL A 139 -18.90 -9.55 0.61
N LYS A 140 -19.04 -9.31 1.91
CA LYS A 140 -19.68 -8.14 2.52
C LYS A 140 -18.77 -7.38 3.49
N GLY A 141 -17.58 -7.87 3.71
CA GLY A 141 -16.60 -7.22 4.55
C GLY A 141 -15.19 -7.69 4.23
N LEU A 142 -14.24 -6.80 4.47
CA LEU A 142 -12.82 -7.04 4.30
C LEU A 142 -12.12 -6.67 5.60
N GLN A 143 -11.17 -7.49 6.02
CA GLN A 143 -10.28 -7.17 7.11
C GLN A 143 -8.87 -7.57 6.75
N ILE A 144 -7.91 -6.68 7.02
CA ILE A 144 -6.50 -6.92 6.75
C ILE A 144 -5.67 -6.78 8.02
N ARG A 145 -4.56 -7.49 8.05
CA ARG A 145 -3.46 -7.28 9.00
C ARG A 145 -2.20 -6.97 8.21
N GLY A 146 -1.42 -6.01 8.70
CA GLY A 146 -0.20 -5.59 8.06
C GLY A 146 1.04 -5.85 8.90
N GLY A 147 2.19 -5.92 8.25
CA GLY A 147 3.51 -5.89 8.86
C GLY A 147 4.28 -4.68 8.39
N GLU A 148 5.01 -4.05 9.30
CA GLU A 148 5.93 -2.96 8.98
C GLU A 148 7.26 -3.54 8.52
N ILE A 149 7.85 -2.94 7.50
CA ILE A 149 9.20 -3.30 7.04
C ILE A 149 10.19 -2.30 7.62
N ASP A 150 11.14 -2.78 8.42
CA ASP A 150 12.24 -1.97 8.91
C ASP A 150 13.34 -1.76 7.85
N GLY A 151 14.30 -0.85 8.12
CA GLY A 151 15.42 -0.58 7.22
C GLY A 151 16.37 -1.76 6.98
N ASN A 152 16.23 -2.86 7.72
CA ASN A 152 16.97 -4.11 7.55
C ASN A 152 16.19 -5.17 6.77
N GLY A 153 14.98 -4.85 6.33
CA GLY A 153 14.09 -5.78 5.62
C GLY A 153 13.41 -6.79 6.53
N ASN A 154 13.36 -6.56 7.85
CA ASN A 154 12.57 -7.39 8.73
C ASN A 154 11.12 -6.93 8.69
N VAL A 155 10.22 -7.91 8.65
CA VAL A 155 8.78 -7.66 8.70
C VAL A 155 8.29 -7.87 10.12
N SER A 156 7.81 -6.79 10.74
CA SER A 156 7.31 -6.80 12.12
C SER A 156 5.93 -7.44 12.25
N ASP A 157 5.46 -7.51 13.48
CA ASP A 157 4.16 -8.07 13.82
C ASP A 157 2.96 -7.27 13.30
N LEU A 158 1.85 -7.95 13.25
CA LEU A 158 0.64 -7.62 12.55
C LEU A 158 -0.18 -6.55 13.26
N ARG A 159 -0.43 -5.45 12.56
CA ARG A 159 -1.47 -4.48 12.93
C ARG A 159 -2.77 -4.79 12.19
N ALA A 160 -3.90 -4.73 12.87
CA ALA A 160 -5.19 -4.97 12.25
C ALA A 160 -5.82 -3.66 11.76
N LYS A 161 -6.40 -3.67 10.55
CA LYS A 161 -7.31 -2.64 10.03
C LYS A 161 -8.57 -3.27 9.48
N TYR A 162 -9.66 -2.54 9.58
CA TYR A 162 -10.98 -2.98 9.14
C TYR A 162 -11.45 -2.09 7.97
N ALA A 163 -12.23 -2.67 7.07
CA ALA A 163 -12.92 -1.88 6.05
C ALA A 163 -14.04 -1.09 6.70
N GLU A 164 -14.05 0.21 6.48
CA GLU A 164 -15.18 1.06 6.82
C GLU A 164 -16.16 1.06 5.65
N SER A 165 -17.44 0.91 5.97
CA SER A 165 -18.50 1.12 5.00
C SER A 165 -18.67 2.62 4.77
N SER A 166 -18.75 3.05 3.51
CA SER A 166 -19.04 4.43 3.15
C SER A 166 -20.52 4.78 3.24
N ASP A 167 -21.34 3.98 3.93
CA ASP A 167 -22.72 4.37 4.22
C ASP A 167 -22.72 5.71 4.95
N SER A 168 -23.06 6.76 4.22
CA SER A 168 -23.04 8.18 4.56
C SER A 168 -23.96 8.61 5.71
N SER A 169 -24.43 7.68 6.52
CA SER A 169 -25.24 7.96 7.69
C SER A 169 -24.51 7.88 9.04
N SER A 170 -23.26 7.52 9.07
CA SER A 170 -22.46 7.61 10.30
C SER A 170 -21.20 8.45 10.08
N SER A 171 -21.31 9.71 10.45
CA SER A 171 -20.20 10.65 10.59
C SER A 171 -19.22 10.14 11.62
N SER A 172 -18.16 9.50 11.20
CA SER A 172 -16.82 9.62 11.76
C SER A 172 -15.88 8.61 11.11
N GLY A 173 -15.17 9.06 10.07
CA GLY A 173 -13.95 8.42 9.61
C GLY A 173 -12.93 8.43 10.74
N LYS A 174 -12.99 7.43 11.60
CA LYS A 174 -11.92 7.14 12.57
C LYS A 174 -11.13 5.97 12.02
N SER A 175 -9.98 6.29 11.43
CA SER A 175 -8.87 5.34 11.35
C SER A 175 -8.55 4.90 12.78
N MET A 176 -9.23 3.90 13.28
CA MET A 176 -8.89 3.28 14.53
C MET A 176 -7.89 2.17 14.25
N LEU A 177 -6.73 2.29 14.86
CA LEU A 177 -5.97 1.12 15.31
C LEU A 177 -6.86 0.42 16.33
N ALA A 178 -7.78 -0.39 15.83
CA ALA A 178 -8.76 -1.03 16.67
C ALA A 178 -8.11 -2.26 17.30
N ASP A 179 -8.28 -2.34 18.58
CA ASP A 179 -8.17 -3.57 19.37
C ASP A 179 -8.79 -4.73 18.55
N LEU A 180 -8.12 -5.87 18.53
CA LEU A 180 -8.45 -7.05 17.71
C LEU A 180 -9.90 -7.56 17.86
N ASN A 181 -10.68 -7.01 18.77
CA ASN A 181 -12.03 -7.42 19.14
C ASN A 181 -13.12 -6.37 18.91
N ALA A 182 -12.81 -5.18 18.37
CA ALA A 182 -13.83 -4.18 18.15
C ALA A 182 -14.62 -4.45 16.86
N PRO A 183 -15.96 -4.59 16.90
CA PRO A 183 -16.78 -4.64 15.71
C PRO A 183 -16.78 -3.26 15.07
N ILE A 184 -16.29 -3.15 13.85
CA ILE A 184 -16.31 -1.91 13.10
C ILE A 184 -17.38 -1.98 12.03
N GLY A 185 -17.94 -0.79 11.71
CA GLY A 185 -19.04 -0.58 10.78
C GLY A 185 -18.91 -1.34 9.48
N LEU A 186 -19.32 -2.58 9.54
CA LEU A 186 -19.40 -3.48 8.41
C LEU A 186 -20.69 -3.19 7.67
N ARG A 187 -20.71 -3.51 6.41
CA ARG A 187 -21.96 -3.46 5.63
C ARG A 187 -23.03 -4.28 6.30
N ARG A 188 -24.25 -3.81 6.17
CA ARG A 188 -25.40 -4.63 6.47
C ARG A 188 -25.26 -5.97 5.76
N ASN A 189 -25.45 -7.08 6.48
CA ASN A 189 -25.36 -8.46 5.99
C ASN A 189 -23.92 -9.03 5.91
N CYS A 190 -22.95 -8.50 6.64
CA CYS A 190 -21.74 -9.23 6.96
C CYS A 190 -22.03 -10.13 8.16
N ASP A 191 -22.36 -11.36 7.92
CA ASP A 191 -22.83 -12.28 8.97
C ASP A 191 -21.82 -13.37 9.29
N ASN A 192 -20.89 -13.64 8.36
CA ASN A 192 -20.05 -14.83 8.44
C ASN A 192 -18.60 -14.54 8.08
N TRP A 193 -17.76 -14.24 9.09
CA TRP A 193 -16.33 -14.12 8.90
C TRP A 193 -15.68 -15.46 8.56
N LYS A 194 -14.88 -15.44 7.49
CA LYS A 194 -14.06 -16.58 7.10
C LYS A 194 -12.73 -16.59 7.86
N LYS A 195 -12.02 -17.71 7.78
CA LYS A 195 -10.71 -17.83 8.42
C LYS A 195 -9.72 -16.82 7.85
N TRP A 196 -8.79 -16.40 8.68
CA TRP A 196 -7.63 -15.66 8.24
C TRP A 196 -6.79 -16.49 7.28
N VAL A 197 -6.35 -15.87 6.20
CA VAL A 197 -5.27 -16.37 5.35
C VAL A 197 -4.08 -15.44 5.51
N GLU A 198 -2.88 -16.00 5.65
CA GLU A 198 -1.70 -15.25 6.06
C GLU A 198 -0.49 -15.63 5.22
N CYS A 199 0.28 -14.60 4.82
CA CYS A 199 1.59 -14.80 4.22
C CYS A 199 2.53 -15.48 5.21
N PRO A 200 3.36 -16.43 4.78
CA PRO A 200 4.39 -17.03 5.63
C PRO A 200 5.27 -15.94 6.27
N GLN A 201 5.92 -16.31 7.39
CA GLN A 201 6.79 -15.39 8.12
C GLN A 201 7.83 -14.73 7.20
N GLY A 202 8.10 -13.44 7.43
CA GLY A 202 9.03 -12.63 6.66
C GLY A 202 8.53 -12.26 5.25
N ARG A 203 7.26 -12.51 4.93
CA ARG A 203 6.66 -12.21 3.63
C ARG A 203 5.55 -11.17 3.75
N ILE A 204 5.36 -10.42 2.66
CA ILE A 204 4.22 -9.52 2.45
C ILE A 204 3.47 -9.91 1.18
N ALA A 205 2.22 -9.46 1.07
CA ALA A 205 1.46 -9.58 -0.17
C ALA A 205 2.00 -8.60 -1.21
N THR A 206 2.28 -9.08 -2.42
CA THR A 206 2.65 -8.28 -3.60
C THR A 206 1.54 -8.22 -4.63
N ALA A 207 0.55 -9.09 -4.49
CA ALA A 207 -0.68 -9.10 -5.27
C ALA A 207 -1.76 -9.85 -4.48
N ILE A 208 -2.99 -9.77 -4.98
CA ILE A 208 -4.09 -10.62 -4.54
C ILE A 208 -4.60 -11.47 -5.70
N THR A 209 -5.24 -12.59 -5.40
CA THR A 209 -6.09 -13.32 -6.34
C THR A 209 -7.52 -13.18 -5.89
N ALA A 210 -8.32 -12.43 -6.65
CA ALA A 210 -9.75 -12.23 -6.41
C ALA A 210 -10.54 -13.33 -7.12
N HIS A 211 -11.50 -13.92 -6.41
CA HIS A 211 -12.39 -14.97 -6.91
C HIS A 211 -13.81 -14.43 -7.04
N PHE A 212 -14.42 -14.64 -8.19
CA PHE A 212 -15.80 -14.24 -8.46
C PHE A 212 -16.66 -15.48 -8.69
N GLY A 213 -17.90 -15.43 -8.20
CA GLY A 213 -18.89 -16.48 -8.39
C GLY A 213 -19.27 -16.67 -9.85
N PRO A 214 -20.09 -17.69 -10.14
CA PRO A 214 -20.56 -17.95 -11.49
C PRO A 214 -21.22 -16.70 -12.06
N GLU A 215 -21.08 -16.51 -13.36
CA GLU A 215 -21.51 -15.34 -14.11
C GLU A 215 -23.03 -15.11 -13.95
N SER A 216 -23.36 -14.36 -12.94
CA SER A 216 -24.63 -13.62 -12.88
C SER A 216 -24.32 -12.18 -13.20
N ASP A 217 -25.14 -11.46 -13.90
CA ASP A 217 -24.96 -10.03 -14.15
C ASP A 217 -25.39 -9.19 -12.93
N PRO A 218 -24.47 -8.52 -12.23
CA PRO A 218 -23.00 -8.68 -12.28
C PRO A 218 -22.49 -9.90 -11.49
N ALA A 219 -21.29 -10.38 -11.84
CA ALA A 219 -20.58 -11.39 -11.04
C ALA A 219 -20.21 -10.83 -9.67
N SER A 220 -20.27 -11.66 -8.63
CA SER A 220 -19.98 -11.24 -7.25
C SER A 220 -18.64 -11.76 -6.76
N LEU A 221 -17.86 -10.93 -6.06
CA LEU A 221 -16.67 -11.34 -5.33
C LEU A 221 -17.06 -12.38 -4.26
N THR A 222 -16.42 -13.54 -4.30
CA THR A 222 -16.70 -14.67 -3.40
C THR A 222 -15.52 -15.02 -2.50
N GLY A 223 -14.30 -14.58 -2.84
CA GLY A 223 -13.12 -14.86 -2.03
C GLY A 223 -11.88 -14.14 -2.52
N ILE A 224 -10.88 -14.12 -1.66
CA ILE A 224 -9.58 -13.51 -1.94
C ILE A 224 -8.46 -14.37 -1.37
N ALA A 225 -7.38 -14.56 -2.14
CA ALA A 225 -6.11 -15.11 -1.69
C ALA A 225 -5.01 -14.05 -1.83
N LEU A 226 -3.95 -14.17 -1.03
CA LEU A 226 -2.76 -13.33 -1.12
C LEU A 226 -1.68 -14.01 -1.98
N GLN A 227 -0.91 -13.20 -2.69
CA GLN A 227 0.29 -13.61 -3.41
C GLN A 227 1.50 -13.02 -2.67
N CYS A 228 2.26 -13.85 -1.98
CA CYS A 228 3.25 -13.42 -1.01
C CYS A 228 4.68 -13.58 -1.50
N ARG A 229 5.55 -12.59 -1.21
CA ARG A 229 7.00 -12.68 -1.46
C ARG A 229 7.80 -12.38 -0.21
N MET A 230 8.99 -12.97 -0.14
CA MET A 230 9.96 -12.74 0.94
C MET A 230 10.51 -11.32 0.87
N VAL A 231 10.60 -10.68 2.01
CA VAL A 231 11.30 -9.39 2.19
C VAL A 231 12.73 -9.66 2.63
N SER A 232 13.67 -8.93 2.08
CA SER A 232 15.09 -9.00 2.46
C SER A 232 15.70 -7.60 2.39
N GLY A 233 16.48 -7.22 3.39
CA GLY A 233 17.29 -6.00 3.33
C GLY A 233 18.62 -6.29 2.64
N THR A 234 19.12 -5.33 1.87
CA THR A 234 20.50 -5.34 1.41
C THR A 234 21.38 -4.77 2.51
N LYS A 235 22.31 -5.56 3.05
CA LYS A 235 23.38 -5.00 3.89
C LYS A 235 24.36 -4.32 2.95
N SER A 236 24.51 -3.01 3.06
CA SER A 236 25.61 -2.24 2.45
C SER A 236 26.91 -2.53 3.15
#